data_41c6dc2eba365a26c75eca3e9aa49755
#
_entry.id   41c6dc2eba365a26c75eca3e9aa49755
#
_cell.length_a   1.000
_cell.length_b   1.000
_cell.length_c   1.000
_cell.angle_alpha   90.00
_cell.angle_beta   90.00
_cell.angle_gamma   90.00
#
_symmetry.space_group_name_H-M   'P 1'
#
loop_
_entity.id
_entity.type
_entity.pdbx_description
1 polymer ?
#
loop_
_entity_poly.entity_id
_entity_poly.type
_entity_poly.pdbx_seq_one_letter_code
_entity_poly.pdbx_strand_id
1 'polypeptide(L)'
;MKQVVTVRNLTIGEGMPKICVPIIAATEAEIIARAEEIMNYPVDLIEWRADYFEDAYNLSAVASVLAGLRKVIGDMPLLFTFRSESEGGCKSICSKDYFALNLAVAMYGEVDIIDLEIYHDLERAKNVISMLHEAGIKVIASHHDFDKTPTRSEIMNKLSKMKELDADILKITGRTSINLEKPLITVAMGQMGIVTRIAGESFGSDITFGTVGEASAPGQIHVDDLKIILETLHKYH
;
A
#
# COMPACT_ATOMS: atom_id res chain seq x y z
N MET A 1 -22.32 7.55 4.10
CA MET A 1 -21.89 6.16 3.82
C MET A 1 -20.43 6.19 3.42
N LYS A 2 -19.64 5.24 3.88
CA LYS A 2 -18.24 5.09 3.47
C LYS A 2 -18.19 4.76 1.98
N GLN A 3 -17.30 5.39 1.22
CA GLN A 3 -17.04 5.06 -0.17
C GLN A 3 -16.34 3.71 -0.24
N VAL A 4 -16.64 2.91 -1.25
CA VAL A 4 -15.93 1.67 -1.54
C VAL A 4 -15.07 1.86 -2.78
N VAL A 5 -13.94 1.19 -2.81
CA VAL A 5 -13.01 1.17 -3.95
C VAL A 5 -12.94 -0.26 -4.48
N THR A 6 -13.38 -0.43 -5.72
CA THR A 6 -13.30 -1.74 -6.39
C THR A 6 -12.06 -1.78 -7.26
N VAL A 7 -11.28 -2.83 -7.07
CA VAL A 7 -10.07 -3.12 -7.85
C VAL A 7 -10.16 -4.58 -8.30
N ARG A 8 -10.33 -4.80 -9.60
CA ARG A 8 -10.62 -6.14 -10.13
C ARG A 8 -11.83 -6.78 -9.42
N ASN A 9 -11.63 -7.89 -8.72
CA ASN A 9 -12.65 -8.60 -7.94
C ASN A 9 -12.63 -8.25 -6.44
N LEU A 10 -11.76 -7.32 -6.01
CA LEU A 10 -11.61 -6.91 -4.62
C LEU A 10 -12.37 -5.62 -4.34
N THR A 11 -13.17 -5.60 -3.27
CA THR A 11 -13.84 -4.40 -2.75
C THR A 11 -13.19 -3.98 -1.44
N ILE A 12 -12.68 -2.74 -1.38
CA ILE A 12 -12.00 -2.13 -0.24
C ILE A 12 -12.92 -1.06 0.34
N GLY A 13 -13.08 -1.02 1.65
CA GLY A 13 -13.96 -0.06 2.34
C GLY A 13 -15.23 -0.67 2.90
N GLU A 14 -15.45 -1.97 2.68
CA GLU A 14 -16.55 -2.74 3.28
C GLU A 14 -16.08 -4.12 3.76
N GLY A 15 -16.81 -4.65 4.73
CA GLY A 15 -16.49 -5.93 5.36
C GLY A 15 -15.18 -5.90 6.13
N MET A 16 -14.58 -7.06 6.31
CA MET A 16 -13.31 -7.24 7.00
C MET A 16 -12.14 -6.54 6.27
N PRO A 17 -11.15 -6.00 6.99
CA PRO A 17 -9.94 -5.44 6.39
C PRO A 17 -9.25 -6.42 5.45
N LYS A 18 -8.80 -5.94 4.30
CA LYS A 18 -8.11 -6.75 3.28
C LYS A 18 -6.67 -7.01 3.68
N ILE A 19 -6.22 -8.24 3.49
CA ILE A 19 -4.85 -8.64 3.82
C ILE A 19 -3.94 -8.36 2.62
N CYS A 20 -3.01 -7.43 2.79
CA CYS A 20 -1.96 -7.09 1.84
C CYS A 20 -0.64 -7.75 2.25
N VAL A 21 0.06 -8.37 1.31
CA VAL A 21 1.39 -8.94 1.55
C VAL A 21 2.42 -8.23 0.68
N PRO A 22 3.44 -7.60 1.28
CA PRO A 22 4.52 -6.96 0.55
C PRO A 22 5.56 -7.98 0.06
N ILE A 23 5.98 -7.83 -1.19
CA ILE A 23 7.16 -8.47 -1.76
C ILE A 23 8.35 -7.53 -1.56
N ILE A 24 9.35 -8.00 -0.82
CA ILE A 24 10.65 -7.34 -0.58
C ILE A 24 11.75 -8.26 -1.09
N ALA A 25 12.32 -7.94 -2.23
CA ALA A 25 13.42 -8.71 -2.81
C ALA A 25 14.28 -7.83 -3.74
N ALA A 26 15.54 -8.20 -3.93
CA ALA A 26 16.51 -7.41 -4.65
C ALA A 26 16.52 -7.70 -6.15
N THR A 27 16.26 -8.94 -6.56
CA THR A 27 16.33 -9.38 -7.95
C THR A 27 14.96 -9.77 -8.50
N GLU A 28 14.80 -9.69 -9.84
CA GLU A 28 13.58 -10.12 -10.52
C GLU A 28 13.22 -11.57 -10.19
N ALA A 29 14.21 -12.47 -10.20
CA ALA A 29 13.97 -13.89 -9.91
C ALA A 29 13.42 -14.11 -8.49
N GLU A 30 13.96 -13.41 -7.49
CA GLU A 30 13.46 -13.47 -6.11
C GLU A 30 12.07 -12.86 -5.97
N ILE A 31 11.79 -11.74 -6.66
CA ILE A 31 10.47 -11.11 -6.66
C ILE A 31 9.41 -12.07 -7.19
N ILE A 32 9.69 -12.74 -8.30
CA ILE A 32 8.78 -13.70 -8.91
C ILE A 32 8.60 -14.93 -8.01
N ALA A 33 9.68 -15.49 -7.47
CA ALA A 33 9.60 -16.62 -6.53
C ALA A 33 8.77 -16.29 -5.28
N ARG A 34 8.90 -15.05 -4.74
CA ARG A 34 8.07 -14.59 -3.62
C ARG A 34 6.61 -14.45 -4.01
N ALA A 35 6.30 -13.97 -5.20
CA ALA A 35 4.92 -13.92 -5.69
C ALA A 35 4.31 -15.33 -5.78
N GLU A 36 5.04 -16.30 -6.34
CA GLU A 36 4.61 -17.70 -6.41
C GLU A 36 4.35 -18.31 -5.01
N GLU A 37 5.21 -18.01 -4.04
CA GLU A 37 5.05 -18.43 -2.66
C GLU A 37 3.77 -17.83 -2.03
N ILE A 38 3.57 -16.51 -2.15
CA ILE A 38 2.45 -15.78 -1.56
C ILE A 38 1.10 -16.27 -2.12
N MET A 39 1.04 -16.67 -3.38
CA MET A 39 -0.19 -17.19 -3.99
C MET A 39 -0.73 -18.47 -3.35
N ASN A 40 0.04 -19.15 -2.49
CA ASN A 40 -0.41 -20.33 -1.73
C ASN A 40 -1.09 -19.96 -0.40
N TYR A 41 -1.21 -18.66 -0.07
CA TYR A 41 -1.73 -18.17 1.20
C TYR A 41 -3.00 -17.34 1.03
N PRO A 42 -3.79 -17.16 2.11
CA PRO A 42 -5.04 -16.40 2.05
C PRO A 42 -4.80 -14.88 2.05
N VAL A 43 -4.41 -14.35 0.89
CA VAL A 43 -4.13 -12.92 0.69
C VAL A 43 -5.17 -12.29 -0.24
N ASP A 44 -5.45 -11.02 -0.06
CA ASP A 44 -6.43 -10.28 -0.85
C ASP A 44 -5.78 -9.40 -1.93
N LEU A 45 -4.55 -8.91 -1.68
CA LEU A 45 -3.75 -8.15 -2.64
C LEU A 45 -2.26 -8.27 -2.33
N ILE A 46 -1.44 -8.08 -3.34
CA ILE A 46 0.02 -8.12 -3.24
C ILE A 46 0.57 -6.70 -3.43
N GLU A 47 1.50 -6.29 -2.56
CA GLU A 47 2.28 -5.06 -2.73
C GLU A 47 3.67 -5.41 -3.27
N TRP A 48 4.09 -4.81 -4.39
CA TRP A 48 5.50 -4.85 -4.77
C TRP A 48 6.24 -3.62 -4.25
N ARG A 49 7.21 -3.84 -3.33
CA ARG A 49 8.11 -2.83 -2.76
C ARG A 49 9.32 -2.64 -3.69
N ALA A 50 9.12 -1.84 -4.72
CA ALA A 50 10.10 -1.61 -5.78
C ALA A 50 11.38 -0.90 -5.29
N ASP A 51 11.33 -0.21 -4.15
CA ASP A 51 12.51 0.39 -3.52
C ASP A 51 13.57 -0.64 -3.06
N TYR A 52 13.18 -1.90 -2.84
CA TYR A 52 14.13 -2.99 -2.56
C TYR A 52 14.81 -3.54 -3.81
N PHE A 53 14.18 -3.41 -4.99
CA PHE A 53 14.71 -3.92 -6.25
C PHE A 53 15.99 -3.19 -6.65
N GLU A 54 17.07 -3.93 -6.96
CA GLU A 54 18.38 -3.34 -7.27
C GLU A 54 18.33 -2.39 -8.47
N ASP A 55 17.58 -2.75 -9.53
CA ASP A 55 17.37 -1.99 -10.76
C ASP A 55 16.12 -1.09 -10.74
N ALA A 56 15.68 -0.63 -9.58
CA ALA A 56 14.45 0.16 -9.41
C ALA A 56 14.38 1.45 -10.25
N TYR A 57 15.51 1.98 -10.69
CA TYR A 57 15.58 3.17 -11.55
C TYR A 57 15.63 2.84 -13.05
N ASN A 58 15.78 1.57 -13.41
CA ASN A 58 15.77 1.11 -14.80
C ASN A 58 14.34 0.75 -15.20
N LEU A 59 13.67 1.63 -15.94
CA LEU A 59 12.28 1.46 -16.33
C LEU A 59 12.02 0.17 -17.13
N SER A 60 12.99 -0.30 -17.93
CA SER A 60 12.86 -1.55 -18.66
C SER A 60 12.90 -2.76 -17.73
N ALA A 61 13.77 -2.74 -16.70
CA ALA A 61 13.80 -3.78 -15.69
C ALA A 61 12.53 -3.79 -14.82
N VAL A 62 12.05 -2.60 -14.45
CA VAL A 62 10.75 -2.45 -13.73
C VAL A 62 9.60 -3.03 -14.56
N ALA A 63 9.54 -2.75 -15.86
CA ALA A 63 8.51 -3.30 -16.75
C ALA A 63 8.60 -4.83 -16.86
N SER A 64 9.82 -5.40 -16.91
CA SER A 64 10.02 -6.85 -16.92
C SER A 64 9.46 -7.51 -15.66
N VAL A 65 9.80 -6.95 -14.48
CA VAL A 65 9.28 -7.44 -13.19
C VAL A 65 7.75 -7.37 -13.14
N LEU A 66 7.15 -6.25 -13.58
CA LEU A 66 5.68 -6.09 -13.57
C LEU A 66 4.99 -7.12 -14.46
N ALA A 67 5.49 -7.36 -15.66
CA ALA A 67 4.97 -8.39 -16.56
C ALA A 67 5.13 -9.80 -15.97
N GLY A 68 6.27 -10.10 -15.36
CA GLY A 68 6.50 -11.34 -14.63
C GLY A 68 5.55 -11.54 -13.45
N LEU A 69 5.38 -10.52 -12.61
CA LEU A 69 4.42 -10.53 -11.51
C LEU A 69 3.00 -10.80 -12.01
N ARG A 70 2.54 -10.06 -13.00
CA ARG A 70 1.18 -10.23 -13.54
C ARG A 70 0.94 -11.64 -14.07
N LYS A 71 1.95 -12.25 -14.72
CA LYS A 71 1.87 -13.63 -15.19
C LYS A 71 1.66 -14.64 -14.07
N VAL A 72 2.30 -14.42 -12.91
CA VAL A 72 2.19 -15.28 -11.72
C VAL A 72 0.89 -15.07 -10.98
N ILE A 73 0.56 -13.80 -10.68
CA ILE A 73 -0.55 -13.46 -9.79
C ILE A 73 -1.91 -13.40 -10.50
N GLY A 74 -1.94 -13.43 -11.85
CA GLY A 74 -3.18 -13.42 -12.63
C GLY A 74 -4.07 -12.21 -12.30
N ASP A 75 -5.27 -12.45 -11.80
CA ASP A 75 -6.25 -11.41 -11.45
C ASP A 75 -6.14 -10.90 -9.99
N MET A 76 -5.13 -11.33 -9.23
CA MET A 76 -4.85 -10.77 -7.91
C MET A 76 -4.50 -9.27 -8.03
N PRO A 77 -5.12 -8.36 -7.25
CA PRO A 77 -4.76 -6.95 -7.26
C PRO A 77 -3.28 -6.72 -6.93
N LEU A 78 -2.61 -5.89 -7.74
CA LEU A 78 -1.21 -5.50 -7.56
C LEU A 78 -1.11 -4.03 -7.16
N LEU A 79 -0.58 -3.80 -5.97
CA LEU A 79 -0.18 -2.50 -5.47
C LEU A 79 1.31 -2.27 -5.77
N PHE A 80 1.63 -1.22 -6.52
CA PHE A 80 3.01 -0.76 -6.70
C PHE A 80 3.36 0.28 -5.65
N THR A 81 4.49 0.09 -4.98
CA THR A 81 5.04 1.02 -4.00
C THR A 81 6.53 1.22 -4.22
N PHE A 82 6.95 2.45 -4.52
CA PHE A 82 8.33 2.88 -4.33
C PHE A 82 8.36 3.75 -3.07
N ARG A 83 8.77 3.17 -1.93
CA ARG A 83 8.94 3.92 -0.69
C ARG A 83 10.25 4.67 -0.72
N SER A 84 10.20 6.01 -0.63
CA SER A 84 11.40 6.82 -0.60
C SER A 84 12.15 6.70 0.74
N GLU A 85 13.45 6.93 0.73
CA GLU A 85 14.27 6.94 1.93
C GLU A 85 13.75 7.94 2.98
N SER A 86 13.23 9.08 2.55
CA SER A 86 12.63 10.09 3.43
C SER A 86 11.37 9.61 4.16
N GLU A 87 10.70 8.58 3.65
CA GLU A 87 9.55 7.92 4.28
C GLU A 87 9.85 6.47 4.70
N GLY A 88 11.12 6.15 4.98
CA GLY A 88 11.57 4.87 5.54
C GLY A 88 11.78 3.74 4.53
N GLY A 89 11.96 4.06 3.26
CA GLY A 89 12.34 3.13 2.21
C GLY A 89 13.85 2.93 2.12
N CYS A 90 14.27 2.11 1.14
CA CYS A 90 15.68 1.71 0.96
C CYS A 90 16.45 2.59 -0.01
N LYS A 91 15.77 3.41 -0.81
CA LYS A 91 16.40 4.21 -1.86
C LYS A 91 15.94 5.67 -1.83
N SER A 92 16.88 6.58 -2.04
CA SER A 92 16.58 8.00 -2.23
C SER A 92 16.14 8.27 -3.67
N ILE A 93 15.19 9.16 -3.85
CA ILE A 93 14.72 9.59 -5.16
C ILE A 93 14.29 11.06 -5.10
N CYS A 94 14.62 11.85 -6.11
CA CYS A 94 14.11 13.21 -6.15
C CYS A 94 12.63 13.26 -6.53
N SER A 95 11.92 14.29 -6.10
CA SER A 95 10.48 14.45 -6.36
C SER A 95 10.10 14.28 -7.85
N LYS A 96 10.90 14.87 -8.75
CA LYS A 96 10.65 14.78 -10.20
C LYS A 96 10.68 13.32 -10.69
N ASP A 97 11.71 12.58 -10.32
CA ASP A 97 11.93 11.21 -10.80
C ASP A 97 10.96 10.24 -10.10
N TYR A 98 10.60 10.52 -8.84
CA TYR A 98 9.57 9.77 -8.12
C TYR A 98 8.22 9.77 -8.85
N PHE A 99 7.73 10.94 -9.21
CA PHE A 99 6.46 11.04 -9.94
C PHE A 99 6.55 10.50 -11.37
N ALA A 100 7.70 10.67 -12.04
CA ALA A 100 7.92 10.11 -13.37
C ALA A 100 7.93 8.57 -13.36
N LEU A 101 8.55 7.96 -12.35
CA LEU A 101 8.53 6.49 -12.15
C LEU A 101 7.10 5.97 -11.99
N ASN A 102 6.30 6.58 -11.11
CA ASN A 102 4.91 6.16 -10.85
C ASN A 102 4.04 6.28 -12.12
N LEU A 103 4.22 7.35 -12.90
CA LEU A 103 3.52 7.50 -14.19
C LEU A 103 3.97 6.45 -15.21
N ALA A 104 5.28 6.19 -15.32
CA ALA A 104 5.79 5.16 -16.22
C ALA A 104 5.24 3.77 -15.88
N VAL A 105 5.18 3.43 -14.59
CA VAL A 105 4.59 2.17 -14.11
C VAL A 105 3.12 2.05 -14.50
N ALA A 106 2.33 3.11 -14.37
CA ALA A 106 0.94 3.12 -14.78
C ALA A 106 0.78 2.84 -16.29
N MET A 107 1.69 3.38 -17.11
CA MET A 107 1.65 3.19 -18.57
C MET A 107 1.96 1.76 -19.03
N TYR A 108 2.59 0.94 -18.20
CA TYR A 108 2.81 -0.47 -18.51
C TYR A 108 1.53 -1.31 -18.37
N GLY A 109 0.51 -0.83 -17.66
CA GLY A 109 -0.81 -1.45 -17.58
C GLY A 109 -0.89 -2.73 -16.73
N GLU A 110 0.14 -3.04 -15.94
CA GLU A 110 0.21 -4.28 -15.14
C GLU A 110 -0.16 -4.08 -13.67
N VAL A 111 -0.26 -2.82 -13.22
CA VAL A 111 -0.60 -2.46 -11.85
C VAL A 111 -2.06 -2.00 -11.73
N ASP A 112 -2.63 -2.19 -10.57
CA ASP A 112 -4.02 -1.82 -10.30
C ASP A 112 -4.11 -0.63 -9.33
N ILE A 113 -3.13 -0.55 -8.42
CA ILE A 113 -3.06 0.48 -7.38
C ILE A 113 -1.63 1.02 -7.31
N ILE A 114 -1.48 2.32 -7.07
CA ILE A 114 -0.19 2.96 -6.80
C ILE A 114 -0.23 3.66 -5.44
N ASP A 115 0.75 3.37 -4.59
CA ASP A 115 1.04 4.11 -3.34
C ASP A 115 1.85 5.36 -3.69
N LEU A 116 1.26 6.53 -3.48
CA LEU A 116 1.83 7.82 -3.84
C LEU A 116 2.11 8.66 -2.59
N GLU A 117 3.39 8.94 -2.32
CA GLU A 117 3.84 9.86 -1.27
C GLU A 117 3.57 11.30 -1.70
N ILE A 118 2.46 11.86 -1.28
CA ILE A 118 1.98 13.16 -1.79
C ILE A 118 2.80 14.35 -1.30
N TYR A 119 3.55 14.19 -0.19
CA TYR A 119 4.26 15.30 0.44
C TYR A 119 5.62 15.62 -0.20
N HIS A 120 6.03 14.90 -1.22
CA HIS A 120 7.14 15.31 -2.08
C HIS A 120 6.85 16.65 -2.80
N ASP A 121 5.60 16.82 -3.28
CA ASP A 121 5.12 18.02 -3.98
C ASP A 121 3.60 17.89 -4.17
N LEU A 122 2.82 18.64 -3.40
CA LEU A 122 1.35 18.52 -3.39
C LEU A 122 0.70 18.94 -4.72
N GLU A 123 1.22 19.95 -5.40
CA GLU A 123 0.68 20.39 -6.71
C GLU A 123 0.93 19.32 -7.78
N ARG A 124 2.14 18.81 -7.81
CA ARG A 124 2.49 17.74 -8.74
C ARG A 124 1.73 16.45 -8.44
N ALA A 125 1.59 16.09 -7.16
CA ALA A 125 0.81 14.94 -6.74
C ALA A 125 -0.63 15.01 -7.25
N LYS A 126 -1.28 16.17 -7.18
CA LYS A 126 -2.64 16.37 -7.70
C LYS A 126 -2.73 16.06 -9.20
N ASN A 127 -1.80 16.58 -9.98
CA ASN A 127 -1.77 16.35 -11.44
C ASN A 127 -1.49 14.86 -11.74
N VAL A 128 -0.57 14.24 -11.01
CA VAL A 128 -0.22 12.82 -11.18
C VAL A 128 -1.42 11.93 -10.81
N ILE A 129 -2.14 12.21 -9.73
CA ILE A 129 -3.35 11.45 -9.35
C ILE A 129 -4.38 11.50 -10.49
N SER A 130 -4.62 12.68 -11.10
CA SER A 130 -5.53 12.78 -12.24
C SER A 130 -5.08 11.92 -13.42
N MET A 131 -3.79 11.94 -13.76
CA MET A 131 -3.24 11.11 -14.85
C MET A 131 -3.32 9.61 -14.54
N LEU A 132 -3.10 9.21 -13.29
CA LEU A 132 -3.25 7.82 -12.85
C LEU A 132 -4.71 7.36 -12.96
N HIS A 133 -5.68 8.20 -12.58
CA HIS A 133 -7.10 7.91 -12.76
C HIS A 133 -7.50 7.79 -14.24
N GLU A 134 -6.97 8.64 -15.12
CA GLU A 134 -7.17 8.53 -16.58
C GLU A 134 -6.63 7.21 -17.14
N ALA A 135 -5.55 6.67 -16.54
CA ALA A 135 -5.01 5.35 -16.86
C ALA A 135 -5.79 4.18 -16.18
N GLY A 136 -6.84 4.46 -15.41
CA GLY A 136 -7.63 3.46 -14.69
C GLY A 136 -7.01 2.95 -13.39
N ILE A 137 -5.93 3.57 -12.92
CA ILE A 137 -5.20 3.17 -11.71
C ILE A 137 -5.84 3.80 -10.47
N LYS A 138 -5.98 3.01 -9.39
CA LYS A 138 -6.39 3.51 -8.08
C LYS A 138 -5.20 4.05 -7.31
N VAL A 139 -5.41 5.10 -6.52
CA VAL A 139 -4.33 5.78 -5.81
C VAL A 139 -4.51 5.70 -4.30
N ILE A 140 -3.49 5.18 -3.62
CA ILE A 140 -3.31 5.33 -2.19
C ILE A 140 -2.45 6.58 -1.95
N ALA A 141 -3.02 7.66 -1.43
CA ALA A 141 -2.20 8.77 -0.93
C ALA A 141 -1.61 8.39 0.41
N SER A 142 -0.28 8.41 0.51
CA SER A 142 0.44 7.95 1.68
C SER A 142 1.30 9.02 2.34
N HIS A 143 1.53 8.83 3.64
CA HIS A 143 2.55 9.53 4.41
C HIS A 143 3.00 8.70 5.61
N HIS A 144 4.31 8.59 5.77
CA HIS A 144 4.94 7.83 6.85
C HIS A 144 5.85 8.75 7.67
N ASP A 145 5.68 8.69 8.99
CA ASP A 145 6.53 9.39 9.95
C ASP A 145 7.23 8.33 10.81
N PHE A 146 8.54 8.26 10.72
CA PHE A 146 9.36 7.29 11.47
C PHE A 146 9.98 7.91 12.72
N ASP A 147 10.01 9.25 12.83
CA ASP A 147 10.66 9.94 13.93
C ASP A 147 9.75 10.08 15.15
N LYS A 148 8.46 10.26 14.91
CA LYS A 148 7.47 10.46 15.97
C LYS A 148 6.10 9.90 15.61
N THR A 149 5.29 9.63 16.63
CA THR A 149 3.86 9.42 16.44
C THR A 149 3.19 10.81 16.34
N PRO A 150 2.61 11.18 15.17
CA PRO A 150 1.98 12.48 15.00
C PRO A 150 0.80 12.67 15.95
N THR A 151 0.53 13.90 16.34
CA THR A 151 -0.67 14.24 17.09
C THR A 151 -1.93 14.02 16.25
N ARG A 152 -3.08 13.85 16.92
CA ARG A 152 -4.37 13.70 16.23
C ARG A 152 -4.64 14.87 15.25
N SER A 153 -4.29 16.09 15.62
CA SER A 153 -4.47 17.26 14.75
C SER A 153 -3.59 17.20 13.51
N GLU A 154 -2.33 16.79 13.64
CA GLU A 154 -1.43 16.60 12.50
C GLU A 154 -1.94 15.52 11.57
N ILE A 155 -2.41 14.37 12.11
CA ILE A 155 -3.03 13.29 11.34
C ILE A 155 -4.25 13.80 10.56
N MET A 156 -5.17 14.51 11.22
CA MET A 156 -6.38 15.04 10.59
C MET A 156 -6.06 16.02 9.46
N ASN A 157 -5.10 16.91 9.67
CA ASN A 157 -4.67 17.87 8.64
C ASN A 157 -4.09 17.14 7.41
N LYS A 158 -3.27 16.10 7.63
CA LYS A 158 -2.71 15.30 6.54
C LYS A 158 -3.79 14.56 5.76
N LEU A 159 -4.71 13.91 6.46
CA LEU A 159 -5.83 13.19 5.83
C LEU A 159 -6.76 14.12 5.03
N SER A 160 -6.99 15.36 5.54
CA SER A 160 -7.74 16.37 4.79
C SER A 160 -7.06 16.72 3.47
N LYS A 161 -5.75 16.90 3.47
CA LYS A 161 -4.98 17.16 2.24
C LYS A 161 -5.03 15.99 1.26
N MET A 162 -4.90 14.76 1.73
CA MET A 162 -5.04 13.56 0.90
C MET A 162 -6.43 13.48 0.25
N LYS A 163 -7.49 13.81 1.00
CA LYS A 163 -8.86 13.87 0.50
C LYS A 163 -9.05 14.97 -0.57
N GLU A 164 -8.47 16.17 -0.34
CA GLU A 164 -8.52 17.31 -1.28
C GLU A 164 -7.84 16.98 -2.63
N LEU A 165 -6.87 16.07 -2.64
CA LEU A 165 -6.19 15.61 -3.85
C LEU A 165 -6.95 14.51 -4.61
N ASP A 166 -8.12 14.12 -4.12
CA ASP A 166 -9.00 13.09 -4.69
C ASP A 166 -8.41 11.66 -4.74
N ALA A 167 -7.45 11.34 -3.87
CA ALA A 167 -6.96 9.97 -3.75
C ALA A 167 -8.11 9.00 -3.39
N ASP A 168 -8.06 7.77 -3.88
CA ASP A 168 -9.09 6.74 -3.63
C ASP A 168 -9.02 6.20 -2.21
N ILE A 169 -7.82 5.97 -1.70
CA ILE A 169 -7.53 5.39 -0.38
C ILE A 169 -6.52 6.30 0.33
N LEU A 170 -6.69 6.45 1.64
CA LEU A 170 -5.80 7.29 2.46
C LEU A 170 -4.94 6.39 3.35
N LYS A 171 -3.61 6.62 3.38
CA LYS A 171 -2.67 5.83 4.19
C LYS A 171 -1.81 6.73 5.06
N ILE A 172 -1.84 6.49 6.37
CA ILE A 172 -1.08 7.30 7.32
C ILE A 172 -0.49 6.45 8.45
N THR A 173 0.74 6.77 8.83
CA THR A 173 1.34 6.21 10.05
C THR A 173 0.73 6.89 11.27
N GLY A 174 0.21 6.09 12.19
CA GLY A 174 -0.35 6.57 13.44
C GLY A 174 -1.55 5.75 13.91
N ARG A 175 -2.06 6.10 15.08
CA ARG A 175 -3.29 5.53 15.66
C ARG A 175 -4.38 6.56 15.56
N THR A 176 -5.41 6.28 14.79
CA THR A 176 -6.55 7.16 14.73
C THR A 176 -7.83 6.35 14.54
N SER A 177 -8.79 6.61 15.40
CA SER A 177 -10.16 6.16 15.23
C SER A 177 -10.91 7.31 14.57
N ILE A 178 -11.04 7.23 13.24
CA ILE A 178 -11.67 8.27 12.44
C ILE A 178 -12.61 7.60 11.44
N ASN A 179 -13.87 8.03 11.50
CA ASN A 179 -14.82 7.63 10.47
C ASN A 179 -14.68 8.58 9.27
N LEU A 180 -13.98 8.14 8.25
CA LEU A 180 -13.81 8.86 6.99
C LEU A 180 -14.74 8.30 5.92
N GLU A 181 -15.11 9.16 4.97
CA GLU A 181 -15.90 8.73 3.81
C GLU A 181 -15.09 7.84 2.86
N LYS A 182 -13.77 8.07 2.74
CA LYS A 182 -12.85 7.26 1.91
C LYS A 182 -12.24 6.11 2.71
N PRO A 183 -11.89 4.99 2.07
CA PRO A 183 -11.13 3.93 2.71
C PRO A 183 -9.83 4.44 3.33
N LEU A 184 -9.47 3.87 4.47
CA LEU A 184 -8.35 4.30 5.28
C LEU A 184 -7.42 3.14 5.59
N ILE A 185 -6.13 3.41 5.61
CA ILE A 185 -5.08 2.51 6.10
C ILE A 185 -4.36 3.22 7.23
N THR A 186 -4.45 2.66 8.43
CA THR A 186 -3.71 3.15 9.59
C THR A 186 -2.78 2.06 10.09
N VAL A 187 -1.49 2.37 10.17
CA VAL A 187 -0.48 1.43 10.65
C VAL A 187 0.43 2.14 11.65
N ALA A 188 0.49 1.64 12.87
CA ALA A 188 1.52 2.05 13.82
C ALA A 188 2.76 1.18 13.67
N MET A 189 3.94 1.77 13.86
CA MET A 189 5.22 1.06 13.79
C MET A 189 5.61 0.43 15.12
N GLY A 190 6.50 -0.60 15.07
CA GLY A 190 7.04 -1.27 16.22
C GLY A 190 6.10 -2.29 16.88
N GLN A 191 6.51 -2.83 18.03
CA GLN A 191 5.79 -3.90 18.73
C GLN A 191 4.35 -3.52 19.12
N MET A 192 4.11 -2.29 19.51
CA MET A 192 2.76 -1.78 19.79
C MET A 192 1.90 -1.63 18.52
N GLY A 193 2.53 -1.68 17.35
CA GLY A 193 1.85 -1.65 16.04
C GLY A 193 1.07 -2.92 15.71
N ILE A 194 1.34 -4.04 16.39
CA ILE A 194 0.59 -5.30 16.23
C ILE A 194 -0.92 -5.05 16.41
N VAL A 195 -1.28 -4.29 17.45
CA VAL A 195 -2.69 -4.00 17.75
C VAL A 195 -3.40 -3.30 16.59
N THR A 196 -2.72 -2.39 15.88
CA THR A 196 -3.32 -1.69 14.74
C THR A 196 -3.52 -2.61 13.53
N ARG A 197 -2.75 -3.68 13.43
CA ARG A 197 -2.88 -4.66 12.34
C ARG A 197 -4.03 -5.65 12.59
N ILE A 198 -4.16 -6.13 13.82
CA ILE A 198 -5.20 -7.12 14.17
C ILE A 198 -6.56 -6.48 14.45
N ALA A 199 -6.59 -5.30 15.07
CA ALA A 199 -7.82 -4.59 15.42
C ALA A 199 -8.12 -3.40 14.47
N GLY A 200 -7.55 -3.42 13.26
CA GLY A 200 -7.67 -2.34 12.28
C GLY A 200 -9.11 -1.97 11.95
N GLU A 201 -10.01 -2.94 11.86
CA GLU A 201 -11.44 -2.75 11.61
C GLU A 201 -12.08 -1.81 12.65
N SER A 202 -11.82 -2.04 13.93
CA SER A 202 -12.34 -1.21 15.02
C SER A 202 -11.80 0.24 15.00
N PHE A 203 -10.71 0.48 14.28
CA PHE A 203 -10.12 1.80 14.06
C PHE A 203 -10.42 2.38 12.69
N GLY A 204 -11.23 1.69 11.88
CA GLY A 204 -11.63 2.12 10.54
C GLY A 204 -10.59 1.85 9.44
N SER A 205 -9.59 1.00 9.69
CA SER A 205 -8.61 0.59 8.67
C SER A 205 -9.20 -0.49 7.76
N ASP A 206 -9.07 -0.33 6.46
CA ASP A 206 -9.66 -1.21 5.44
C ASP A 206 -8.66 -2.17 4.80
N ILE A 207 -7.36 -1.92 5.01
CA ILE A 207 -6.27 -2.80 4.60
C ILE A 207 -5.31 -2.96 5.77
N THR A 208 -4.86 -4.18 5.97
CA THR A 208 -3.80 -4.52 6.91
C THR A 208 -2.68 -5.28 6.21
N PHE A 209 -1.46 -5.21 6.76
CA PHE A 209 -0.27 -5.81 6.15
C PHE A 209 0.18 -7.01 6.97
N GLY A 210 0.11 -8.17 6.33
CA GLY A 210 0.67 -9.42 6.83
C GLY A 210 2.02 -9.75 6.21
N THR A 211 2.58 -10.90 6.55
CA THR A 211 3.82 -11.41 5.96
C THR A 211 3.69 -12.89 5.60
N VAL A 212 4.41 -13.27 4.55
CA VAL A 212 4.77 -14.65 4.21
C VAL A 212 6.30 -14.68 4.20
N GLY A 213 6.92 -15.45 5.10
CA GLY A 213 8.37 -15.42 5.32
C GLY A 213 8.85 -14.16 6.04
N GLU A 214 9.81 -13.44 5.48
CA GLU A 214 10.40 -12.25 6.12
C GLU A 214 9.45 -11.05 6.16
N ALA A 215 9.45 -10.35 7.30
CA ALA A 215 8.62 -9.18 7.50
C ALA A 215 9.25 -7.92 6.85
N SER A 216 8.45 -7.13 6.12
CA SER A 216 8.86 -5.85 5.54
C SER A 216 8.86 -4.69 6.56
N ALA A 217 8.24 -4.90 7.73
CA ALA A 217 8.18 -3.91 8.79
C ALA A 217 7.97 -4.60 10.16
N PRO A 218 8.46 -4.00 11.27
CA PRO A 218 8.24 -4.54 12.61
C PRO A 218 6.75 -4.69 12.94
N GLY A 219 6.40 -5.81 13.58
CA GLY A 219 5.04 -6.08 14.05
C GLY A 219 4.11 -6.67 12.99
N GLN A 220 4.60 -7.05 11.81
CA GLN A 220 3.84 -7.86 10.87
C GLN A 220 3.64 -9.28 11.42
N ILE A 221 2.47 -9.86 11.12
CA ILE A 221 2.03 -11.18 11.57
C ILE A 221 1.92 -12.06 10.32
N HIS A 222 2.21 -13.35 10.46
CA HIS A 222 2.01 -14.30 9.37
C HIS A 222 0.55 -14.30 8.92
N VAL A 223 0.30 -14.39 7.61
CA VAL A 223 -1.04 -14.20 7.03
C VAL A 223 -2.07 -15.21 7.53
N ASP A 224 -1.68 -16.44 7.81
CA ASP A 224 -2.59 -17.47 8.35
C ASP A 224 -3.12 -17.07 9.73
N ASP A 225 -2.22 -16.64 10.63
CA ASP A 225 -2.61 -16.18 11.96
C ASP A 225 -3.42 -14.88 11.88
N LEU A 226 -2.99 -13.95 11.01
CA LEU A 226 -3.68 -12.68 10.79
C LEU A 226 -5.11 -12.91 10.30
N LYS A 227 -5.32 -13.81 9.35
CA LYS A 227 -6.63 -14.18 8.82
C LYS A 227 -7.56 -14.70 9.92
N ILE A 228 -7.09 -15.65 10.74
CA ILE A 228 -7.86 -16.22 11.85
C ILE A 228 -8.26 -15.13 12.84
N ILE A 229 -7.34 -14.24 13.19
CA ILE A 229 -7.60 -13.15 14.14
C ILE A 229 -8.65 -12.19 13.57
N LEU A 230 -8.49 -11.75 12.32
CA LEU A 230 -9.42 -10.83 11.67
C LEU A 230 -10.83 -11.43 11.57
N GLU A 231 -10.96 -12.66 11.12
CA GLU A 231 -12.26 -13.37 11.05
C GLU A 231 -12.91 -13.53 12.43
N THR A 232 -12.08 -13.77 13.46
CA THR A 232 -12.57 -13.88 14.83
C THR A 232 -13.12 -12.54 15.33
N LEU A 233 -12.37 -11.46 15.15
CA LEU A 233 -12.79 -10.12 15.58
C LEU A 233 -14.01 -9.62 14.81
N HIS A 234 -14.06 -9.87 13.50
CA HIS A 234 -15.15 -9.44 12.62
C HIS A 234 -16.52 -10.04 13.03
N LYS A 235 -16.54 -11.25 13.58
CA LYS A 235 -17.78 -11.88 14.10
C LYS A 235 -18.45 -11.11 15.24
N TYR A 236 -17.69 -10.26 15.94
CA TYR A 236 -18.16 -9.50 17.10
C TYR A 236 -18.21 -7.98 16.82
N HIS A 237 -17.92 -7.56 15.59
CA HIS A 237 -17.97 -6.17 15.14
C HIS A 237 -19.36 -5.84 14.57
#